data_8f75f20707591db711bc29589cfe76f5
#
_entry.id   8f75f20707591db711bc29589cfe76f5
#
_cell.length_a   1.000
_cell.length_b   1.000
_cell.length_c   1.000
_cell.angle_alpha   90.00
_cell.angle_beta   90.00
_cell.angle_gamma   90.00
#
_symmetry.space_group_name_H-M   'P 1'
#
loop_
_entity.id
_entity.type
_entity.pdbx_description
1 polymer ?
#
loop_
_entity_poly.entity_id
_entity_poly.type
_entity_poly.pdbx_seq_one_letter_code
_entity_poly.pdbx_strand_id
1 'polypeptide(L)'
;MTSSPDGNDASRVSDRASAFAYRGDVAIAIRRLVSGEEAVAEAYLATVSERTLFLRSNLARAGLADDGRPFSGVYAGAFDDDVDGGALAGVAAHFWNDNIVVAPGPHAEALALHAVAVSGKRVGGILGPHAEVTRVRSALGLDAVTARFASKEILYALALEELVVPPALGSGHVVVRAPSNDELAALLEWRMQYCAETSSTPDTPETRVDQRRYLAAYQDKGHHFVLTNARMTDQHEPAGGLVAYSAFNATVADTVQIGGVWTPPELRGHGHARCVVAGSLHHARDRGVRSAILFTDEKNIAAQRSYVAVGFRPIGDYGIVFFAD
;
A
#
# COMPACT_ATOMS: atom_id res chain seq x y z
N MET A 1 43.93 53.59 0.71
CA MET A 1 42.48 53.71 0.45
C MET A 1 42.14 52.55 -0.48
N THR A 2 41.94 51.40 0.10
CA THR A 2 40.74 50.62 0.38
C THR A 2 39.83 50.45 -0.81
N SER A 3 39.86 49.28 -1.41
CA SER A 3 38.74 48.70 -2.14
C SER A 3 38.75 47.17 -1.92
N SER A 4 37.76 46.70 -1.21
CA SER A 4 37.38 45.29 -1.08
C SER A 4 36.90 44.73 -2.41
N PRO A 5 37.06 43.43 -2.65
CA PRO A 5 36.22 42.69 -3.58
C PRO A 5 35.26 41.79 -2.84
N ASP A 6 34.01 42.14 -2.88
CA ASP A 6 32.91 41.22 -2.61
C ASP A 6 32.66 40.38 -3.87
N GLY A 7 32.80 39.10 -3.74
CA GLY A 7 32.44 38.13 -4.75
C GLY A 7 31.83 36.92 -4.07
N ASN A 8 30.52 36.98 -3.89
CA ASN A 8 29.71 35.91 -3.30
C ASN A 8 29.57 34.78 -4.35
N ASP A 9 30.34 33.71 -4.17
CA ASP A 9 30.17 32.46 -4.93
C ASP A 9 29.44 31.44 -4.05
N ALA A 10 28.12 31.57 -3.97
CA ALA A 10 27.22 30.70 -3.18
C ALA A 10 26.45 29.70 -4.06
N SER A 11 27.08 29.16 -5.11
CA SER A 11 26.40 28.24 -6.04
C SER A 11 27.12 26.91 -6.30
N ARG A 12 27.86 26.36 -5.30
CA ARG A 12 28.47 25.02 -5.40
C ARG A 12 28.48 24.27 -4.09
N VAL A 13 27.33 24.10 -3.48
CA VAL A 13 27.14 23.14 -2.37
C VAL A 13 25.82 22.44 -2.60
N SER A 14 25.88 21.28 -3.21
CA SER A 14 25.01 20.16 -2.94
C SER A 14 25.01 19.18 -4.12
N ASP A 15 25.84 18.20 -4.11
CA ASP A 15 25.54 16.94 -4.84
C ASP A 15 26.42 15.76 -4.41
N ARG A 16 26.97 15.80 -3.19
CA ARG A 16 27.71 14.64 -2.64
C ARG A 16 27.42 14.43 -1.15
N ALA A 17 26.21 14.11 -0.81
CA ALA A 17 25.93 13.43 0.46
C ALA A 17 25.74 11.95 0.17
N SER A 18 26.81 11.25 -0.21
CA SER A 18 26.86 9.79 -0.16
C SER A 18 27.16 9.37 1.28
N ALA A 19 26.15 8.87 1.99
CA ALA A 19 26.34 8.23 3.29
C ALA A 19 26.80 6.79 3.04
N PHE A 20 27.96 6.42 3.61
CA PHE A 20 28.46 5.06 3.58
C PHE A 20 27.99 4.31 4.84
N ALA A 21 27.30 3.19 4.65
CA ALA A 21 26.99 2.24 5.74
C ALA A 21 27.87 1.00 5.58
N TYR A 22 28.61 0.64 6.64
CA TYR A 22 29.50 -0.52 6.63
C TYR A 22 28.79 -1.75 7.20
N ARG A 23 28.75 -2.84 6.44
CA ARG A 23 28.48 -4.19 6.96
C ARG A 23 29.39 -5.17 6.25
N GLY A 24 30.53 -5.52 6.89
CA GLY A 24 31.48 -6.56 6.45
C GLY A 24 31.85 -6.48 4.98
N ASP A 25 32.97 -5.97 4.63
CA ASP A 25 33.75 -6.03 3.36
C ASP A 25 33.09 -5.54 2.05
N VAL A 26 31.79 -5.11 2.03
CA VAL A 26 31.14 -4.57 0.85
C VAL A 26 30.74 -3.11 1.09
N ALA A 27 31.22 -2.19 0.25
CA ALA A 27 30.84 -0.78 0.30
C ALA A 27 29.43 -0.62 -0.32
N ILE A 28 28.49 -0.04 0.42
CA ILE A 28 27.14 0.25 -0.05
C ILE A 28 26.98 1.76 -0.28
N ALA A 29 26.71 2.15 -1.50
CA ALA A 29 26.36 3.53 -1.85
C ALA A 29 24.85 3.75 -1.76
N ILE A 30 24.41 4.76 -0.99
CA ILE A 30 23.00 5.15 -0.92
C ILE A 30 22.82 6.47 -1.65
N ARG A 31 21.91 6.48 -2.61
CA ARG A 31 21.57 7.66 -3.39
C ARG A 31 20.10 7.70 -3.81
N ARG A 32 19.64 8.88 -4.22
CA ARG A 32 18.34 9.02 -4.87
C ARG A 32 18.32 8.26 -6.20
N LEU A 33 17.23 7.55 -6.48
CA LEU A 33 16.90 7.05 -7.81
C LEU A 33 16.31 8.20 -8.64
N VAL A 34 16.70 8.28 -9.92
CA VAL A 34 16.31 9.36 -10.84
C VAL A 34 15.57 8.83 -12.06
N SER A 35 14.86 9.70 -12.76
CA SER A 35 14.15 9.35 -13.99
C SER A 35 15.09 8.65 -14.98
N GLY A 36 14.61 7.52 -15.54
CA GLY A 36 15.40 6.62 -16.38
C GLY A 36 15.86 5.35 -15.66
N GLU A 37 15.77 5.30 -14.32
CA GLU A 37 16.13 4.12 -13.50
C GLU A 37 14.89 3.30 -13.08
N GLU A 38 13.70 3.61 -13.60
CA GLU A 38 12.45 2.94 -13.25
C GLU A 38 12.50 1.43 -13.47
N ALA A 39 13.15 1.00 -14.59
CA ALA A 39 13.28 -0.41 -14.90
C ALA A 39 14.18 -1.16 -13.89
N VAL A 40 15.25 -0.51 -13.42
CA VAL A 40 16.17 -1.07 -12.42
C VAL A 40 15.46 -1.20 -11.08
N ALA A 41 14.73 -0.16 -10.67
CA ALA A 41 13.94 -0.15 -9.45
C ALA A 41 12.84 -1.24 -9.48
N GLU A 42 12.09 -1.33 -10.58
CA GLU A 42 11.03 -2.33 -10.75
C GLU A 42 11.61 -3.76 -10.75
N ALA A 43 12.73 -4.00 -11.44
CA ALA A 43 13.36 -5.32 -11.45
C ALA A 43 13.75 -5.79 -10.05
N TYR A 44 14.31 -4.90 -9.21
CA TYR A 44 14.62 -5.21 -7.82
C TYR A 44 13.33 -5.46 -7.00
N LEU A 45 12.39 -4.55 -7.06
CA LEU A 45 11.15 -4.62 -6.27
C LEU A 45 10.31 -5.85 -6.63
N ALA A 46 10.35 -6.29 -7.88
CA ALA A 46 9.64 -7.49 -8.34
C ALA A 46 10.22 -8.79 -7.75
N THR A 47 11.48 -8.82 -7.32
CA THR A 47 12.06 -10.01 -6.65
C THR A 47 11.43 -10.31 -5.30
N VAL A 48 10.80 -9.31 -4.68
CA VAL A 48 10.12 -9.38 -3.37
C VAL A 48 8.72 -8.76 -3.46
N SER A 49 8.02 -9.05 -4.56
CA SER A 49 6.78 -8.40 -5.01
C SER A 49 5.73 -8.30 -3.92
N GLU A 50 5.54 -9.36 -3.13
CA GLU A 50 4.50 -9.43 -2.11
C GLU A 50 4.71 -8.42 -0.97
N ARG A 51 5.94 -7.96 -0.77
CA ARG A 51 6.32 -7.01 0.30
C ARG A 51 6.55 -5.59 -0.21
N THR A 52 6.55 -5.40 -1.53
CA THR A 52 6.93 -4.12 -2.17
C THR A 52 5.84 -3.55 -3.07
N LEU A 53 4.64 -4.12 -3.06
CA LEU A 53 3.61 -3.77 -4.03
C LEU A 53 3.21 -2.28 -4.00
N PHE A 54 3.25 -1.61 -2.84
CA PHE A 54 3.01 -0.16 -2.78
C PHE A 54 4.11 0.63 -3.48
N LEU A 55 5.39 0.24 -3.31
CA LEU A 55 6.51 0.86 -4.03
C LEU A 55 6.36 0.67 -5.54
N ARG A 56 6.11 -0.57 -5.98
CA ARG A 56 5.90 -0.90 -7.40
C ARG A 56 4.71 -0.16 -8.00
N SER A 57 3.57 -0.19 -7.32
CA SER A 57 2.35 0.46 -7.81
C SER A 57 2.49 1.98 -7.92
N ASN A 58 3.18 2.63 -6.96
CA ASN A 58 3.44 4.05 -7.03
C ASN A 58 4.46 4.39 -8.12
N LEU A 59 5.53 3.59 -8.25
CA LEU A 59 6.53 3.71 -9.32
C LEU A 59 5.87 3.61 -10.71
N ALA A 60 5.00 2.64 -10.92
CA ALA A 60 4.28 2.45 -12.18
C ALA A 60 3.33 3.63 -12.51
N ARG A 61 2.81 4.33 -11.49
CA ARG A 61 1.86 5.45 -11.65
C ARG A 61 2.54 6.80 -11.86
N ALA A 62 3.63 7.07 -11.15
CA ALA A 62 4.25 8.40 -11.09
C ALA A 62 5.72 8.43 -11.55
N GLY A 63 6.35 7.27 -11.76
CA GLY A 63 7.79 7.20 -12.04
C GLY A 63 8.63 7.59 -10.82
N LEU A 64 9.85 8.04 -11.08
CA LEU A 64 10.83 8.46 -10.06
C LEU A 64 10.89 9.99 -9.86
N ALA A 65 10.07 10.76 -10.58
CA ALA A 65 9.97 12.20 -10.39
C ALA A 65 9.19 12.51 -9.08
N ASP A 66 9.75 13.38 -8.23
CA ASP A 66 9.04 13.94 -7.07
C ASP A 66 8.53 15.34 -7.44
N ASP A 67 7.37 15.40 -8.03
CA ASP A 67 6.72 16.61 -8.52
C ASP A 67 5.46 17.01 -7.70
N GLY A 68 5.26 16.36 -6.56
CA GLY A 68 4.15 16.63 -5.63
C GLY A 68 2.79 16.06 -6.07
N ARG A 69 2.71 15.41 -7.23
CA ARG A 69 1.48 14.74 -7.67
C ARG A 69 1.19 13.50 -6.80
N PRO A 70 -0.06 13.05 -6.70
CA PRO A 70 -0.38 11.79 -6.06
C PRO A 70 0.48 10.63 -6.60
N PHE A 71 1.00 9.81 -5.69
CA PHE A 71 1.89 8.67 -5.92
C PHE A 71 3.35 9.02 -6.22
N SER A 72 3.71 10.30 -6.48
CA SER A 72 5.09 10.73 -6.62
C SER A 72 5.85 10.72 -5.29
N GLY A 73 7.17 10.63 -5.32
CA GLY A 73 8.01 10.68 -4.13
C GLY A 73 9.50 10.53 -4.42
N VAL A 74 10.30 10.76 -3.39
CA VAL A 74 11.73 10.50 -3.43
C VAL A 74 12.00 9.03 -3.17
N TYR A 75 12.51 8.33 -4.15
CA TYR A 75 13.01 6.96 -4.01
C TYR A 75 14.51 6.98 -3.70
N ALA A 76 14.93 6.30 -2.65
CA ALA A 76 16.33 6.02 -2.31
C ALA A 76 16.67 4.58 -2.67
N GLY A 77 17.83 4.38 -3.30
CA GLY A 77 18.39 3.07 -3.63
C GLY A 77 19.71 2.83 -2.90
N ALA A 78 19.92 1.61 -2.39
CA ALA A 78 21.20 1.11 -1.92
C ALA A 78 21.84 0.30 -3.04
N PHE A 79 23.09 0.61 -3.39
CA PHE A 79 23.83 -0.04 -4.46
C PHE A 79 25.06 -0.75 -3.90
N ASP A 80 25.28 -1.96 -4.36
CA ASP A 80 26.47 -2.74 -4.07
C ASP A 80 27.59 -2.28 -5.03
N ASP A 81 28.63 -1.63 -4.48
CA ASP A 81 29.71 -1.07 -5.27
C ASP A 81 30.70 -2.14 -5.79
N ASP A 82 30.62 -3.39 -5.29
CA ASP A 82 31.50 -4.49 -5.74
C ASP A 82 31.06 -5.08 -7.09
N VAL A 83 29.90 -4.67 -7.61
CA VAL A 83 29.38 -5.12 -8.91
C VAL A 83 29.53 -3.99 -9.94
N ASP A 84 30.15 -4.26 -11.08
CA ASP A 84 30.29 -3.31 -12.20
C ASP A 84 28.91 -2.74 -12.59
N GLY A 85 28.70 -1.43 -12.36
CA GLY A 85 27.42 -0.76 -12.55
C GLY A 85 26.50 -0.73 -11.30
N GLY A 86 26.93 -1.32 -10.17
CA GLY A 86 26.22 -1.30 -8.90
C GLY A 86 24.88 -2.04 -8.93
N ALA A 87 24.78 -3.23 -8.32
CA ALA A 87 23.50 -3.91 -8.18
C ALA A 87 22.61 -3.21 -7.12
N LEU A 88 21.34 -2.98 -7.43
CA LEU A 88 20.40 -2.42 -6.46
C LEU A 88 20.10 -3.48 -5.37
N ALA A 89 20.43 -3.16 -4.12
CA ALA A 89 20.33 -4.05 -2.95
C ALA A 89 19.26 -3.63 -1.94
N GLY A 90 18.60 -2.50 -2.16
CA GLY A 90 17.52 -2.00 -1.29
C GLY A 90 16.83 -0.78 -1.85
N VAL A 91 15.56 -0.59 -1.48
CA VAL A 91 14.75 0.58 -1.87
C VAL A 91 13.89 1.04 -0.70
N ALA A 92 13.79 2.34 -0.50
CA ALA A 92 12.75 2.99 0.28
C ALA A 92 12.26 4.24 -0.46
N ALA A 93 11.05 4.69 -0.17
CA ALA A 93 10.54 5.93 -0.76
C ALA A 93 9.79 6.78 0.26
N HIS A 94 9.91 8.12 0.13
CA HIS A 94 9.13 9.08 0.88
C HIS A 94 8.17 9.82 -0.07
N PHE A 95 6.89 9.61 0.12
CA PHE A 95 5.85 9.95 -0.85
C PHE A 95 5.21 11.33 -0.62
N TRP A 96 4.35 11.74 -1.56
CA TRP A 96 3.59 13.00 -1.59
C TRP A 96 2.70 13.22 -0.35
N ASN A 97 2.29 12.15 0.31
CA ASN A 97 1.41 12.13 1.48
C ASN A 97 2.18 11.94 2.79
N ASP A 98 3.46 12.30 2.81
CA ASP A 98 4.37 12.24 3.95
C ASP A 98 4.64 10.81 4.49
N ASN A 99 4.23 9.77 3.76
CA ASN A 99 4.46 8.39 4.17
C ASN A 99 5.77 7.85 3.60
N ILE A 100 6.53 7.17 4.45
CA ILE A 100 7.68 6.36 4.05
C ILE A 100 7.21 4.93 3.81
N VAL A 101 7.60 4.35 2.68
CA VAL A 101 7.44 2.92 2.42
C VAL A 101 8.80 2.30 2.22
N VAL A 102 9.09 1.21 2.95
CA VAL A 102 10.38 0.53 2.90
C VAL A 102 10.23 -0.88 2.35
N ALA A 103 11.18 -1.28 1.49
CA ALA A 103 11.35 -2.68 1.09
C ALA A 103 12.02 -3.48 2.22
N PRO A 104 11.86 -4.83 2.25
CA PRO A 104 12.62 -5.67 3.17
C PRO A 104 14.12 -5.58 2.89
N GLY A 105 14.93 -5.56 3.94
CA GLY A 105 16.38 -5.62 3.78
C GLY A 105 17.19 -4.92 4.87
N PRO A 106 18.50 -5.10 4.84
CA PRO A 106 19.39 -4.61 5.90
C PRO A 106 19.63 -3.08 5.86
N HIS A 107 19.28 -2.42 4.76
CA HIS A 107 19.58 -0.99 4.54
C HIS A 107 18.36 -0.08 4.75
N ALA A 108 17.23 -0.59 5.26
CA ALA A 108 15.96 0.13 5.37
C ALA A 108 16.09 1.46 6.14
N GLU A 109 16.86 1.48 7.23
CA GLU A 109 17.09 2.67 8.07
C GLU A 109 17.84 3.75 7.30
N ALA A 110 18.96 3.40 6.68
CA ALA A 110 19.79 4.36 5.95
C ALA A 110 19.06 4.90 4.69
N LEU A 111 18.29 4.04 4.01
CA LEU A 111 17.46 4.41 2.88
C LEU A 111 16.34 5.38 3.28
N ALA A 112 15.66 5.11 4.38
CA ALA A 112 14.60 5.99 4.89
C ALA A 112 15.15 7.35 5.32
N LEU A 113 16.27 7.38 6.06
CA LEU A 113 16.96 8.61 6.44
C LEU A 113 17.34 9.44 5.21
N HIS A 114 17.91 8.79 4.19
CA HIS A 114 18.28 9.46 2.94
C HIS A 114 17.05 10.02 2.20
N ALA A 115 15.98 9.21 2.06
CA ALA A 115 14.75 9.65 1.39
C ALA A 115 14.12 10.86 2.09
N VAL A 116 14.10 10.88 3.43
CA VAL A 116 13.61 12.02 4.24
C VAL A 116 14.49 13.25 4.05
N ALA A 117 15.82 13.08 4.13
CA ALA A 117 16.75 14.19 3.97
C ALA A 117 16.64 14.86 2.58
N VAL A 118 16.47 14.07 1.52
CA VAL A 118 16.34 14.56 0.15
C VAL A 118 14.97 15.21 -0.10
N SER A 119 13.89 14.62 0.43
CA SER A 119 12.54 15.14 0.23
C SER A 119 12.27 16.42 1.03
N GLY A 120 12.94 16.59 2.18
CA GLY A 120 12.69 17.70 3.11
C GLY A 120 11.29 17.74 3.74
N LYS A 121 10.48 16.69 3.53
CA LYS A 121 9.11 16.61 4.04
C LYS A 121 9.10 16.07 5.49
N ARG A 122 8.04 16.38 6.25
CA ARG A 122 7.79 15.71 7.53
C ARG A 122 7.50 14.21 7.30
N VAL A 123 7.58 13.41 8.36
CA VAL A 123 7.19 12.01 8.32
C VAL A 123 5.79 11.86 8.91
N GLY A 124 4.80 11.57 8.07
CA GLY A 124 3.42 11.35 8.46
C GLY A 124 3.09 9.88 8.75
N GLY A 125 3.89 8.95 8.20
CA GLY A 125 3.72 7.52 8.47
C GLY A 125 4.88 6.68 7.96
N ILE A 126 4.95 5.43 8.42
CA ILE A 126 5.95 4.44 8.02
C ILE A 126 5.23 3.12 7.74
N LEU A 127 5.45 2.54 6.55
CA LEU A 127 4.84 1.29 6.09
C LEU A 127 5.92 0.36 5.52
N GLY A 128 5.76 -0.93 5.75
CA GLY A 128 6.68 -1.96 5.25
C GLY A 128 6.66 -3.23 6.11
N PRO A 129 7.60 -4.15 5.93
CA PRO A 129 7.73 -5.27 6.83
C PRO A 129 7.93 -4.77 8.28
N HIS A 130 7.27 -5.42 9.24
CA HIS A 130 7.15 -4.88 10.61
C HIS A 130 8.50 -4.64 11.29
N ALA A 131 9.48 -5.52 11.07
CA ALA A 131 10.82 -5.35 11.64
C ALA A 131 11.53 -4.10 11.08
N GLU A 132 11.43 -3.86 9.78
CA GLU A 132 11.99 -2.68 9.10
C GLU A 132 11.31 -1.40 9.59
N VAL A 133 9.97 -1.39 9.68
CA VAL A 133 9.21 -0.24 10.20
C VAL A 133 9.66 0.13 11.61
N THR A 134 9.88 -0.86 12.48
CA THR A 134 10.36 -0.63 13.85
C THR A 134 11.75 0.01 13.85
N ARG A 135 12.71 -0.53 13.08
CA ARG A 135 14.07 -0.01 13.00
C ARG A 135 14.10 1.40 12.40
N VAL A 136 13.33 1.63 11.32
CA VAL A 136 13.23 2.94 10.67
C VAL A 136 12.63 3.99 11.61
N ARG A 137 11.59 3.64 12.38
CA ARG A 137 11.01 4.54 13.38
C ARG A 137 12.04 4.99 14.40
N SER A 138 12.83 4.05 14.92
CA SER A 138 13.91 4.36 15.88
C SER A 138 15.02 5.19 15.25
N ALA A 139 15.47 4.84 14.03
CA ALA A 139 16.51 5.57 13.31
C ALA A 139 16.11 7.04 13.01
N LEU A 140 14.83 7.30 12.78
CA LEU A 140 14.27 8.64 12.59
C LEU A 140 14.02 9.40 13.90
N GLY A 141 14.29 8.79 15.08
CA GLY A 141 14.05 9.42 16.38
C GLY A 141 12.57 9.58 16.74
N LEU A 142 11.69 8.77 16.14
CA LEU A 142 10.23 8.87 16.30
C LEU A 142 9.64 7.93 17.35
N ASP A 143 10.47 7.29 18.19
CA ASP A 143 10.01 6.34 19.21
C ASP A 143 9.11 7.03 20.26
N ALA A 144 9.46 8.26 20.65
CA ALA A 144 8.69 9.04 21.60
C ALA A 144 7.46 9.76 20.99
N VAL A 145 7.34 9.77 19.65
CA VAL A 145 6.20 10.42 18.97
C VAL A 145 4.98 9.52 19.05
N THR A 146 3.88 10.06 19.58
CA THR A 146 2.61 9.33 19.68
C THR A 146 2.07 9.03 18.27
N ALA A 147 1.89 7.74 17.98
CA ALA A 147 1.21 7.33 16.78
C ALA A 147 -0.31 7.49 16.95
N ARG A 148 -0.98 8.14 15.99
CA ARG A 148 -2.45 8.15 15.93
C ARG A 148 -3.01 6.77 15.53
N PHE A 149 -2.21 5.98 14.82
CA PHE A 149 -2.50 4.61 14.45
C PHE A 149 -1.20 3.81 14.36
N ALA A 150 -1.18 2.63 14.95
CA ALA A 150 -0.08 1.67 14.82
C ALA A 150 -0.66 0.25 14.83
N SER A 151 -0.34 -0.53 13.79
CA SER A 151 -0.79 -1.90 13.66
C SER A 151 0.36 -2.80 13.21
N LYS A 152 0.37 -4.02 13.79
CA LYS A 152 1.11 -5.15 13.27
C LYS A 152 0.14 -6.06 12.56
N GLU A 153 0.28 -6.15 11.27
CA GLU A 153 -0.57 -6.92 10.38
C GLU A 153 0.10 -8.24 10.01
N ILE A 154 -0.68 -9.28 9.79
CA ILE A 154 -0.19 -10.49 9.13
C ILE A 154 -0.34 -10.28 7.62
N LEU A 155 0.75 -10.42 6.88
CA LEU A 155 0.79 -10.36 5.43
C LEU A 155 0.48 -11.74 4.85
N TYR A 156 -0.46 -11.78 3.92
CA TYR A 156 -0.88 -12.98 3.22
C TYR A 156 -0.62 -12.85 1.72
N ALA A 157 -0.30 -13.97 1.07
CA ALA A 157 -0.19 -14.07 -0.39
C ALA A 157 -0.99 -15.25 -0.92
N LEU A 158 -1.42 -15.14 -2.18
CA LEU A 158 -2.14 -16.16 -2.93
C LEU A 158 -1.70 -16.14 -4.39
N ALA A 159 -1.25 -17.27 -4.93
CA ALA A 159 -1.17 -17.50 -6.36
C ALA A 159 -2.59 -17.76 -6.91
N LEU A 160 -3.05 -16.96 -7.89
CA LEU A 160 -4.46 -17.01 -8.31
C LEU A 160 -4.87 -18.31 -9.01
N GLU A 161 -3.93 -19.15 -9.39
CA GLU A 161 -4.18 -20.54 -9.82
C GLU A 161 -4.67 -21.43 -8.67
N GLU A 162 -4.29 -21.10 -7.41
CA GLU A 162 -4.71 -21.80 -6.19
C GLU A 162 -6.00 -21.22 -5.59
N LEU A 163 -6.66 -20.26 -6.24
CA LEU A 163 -7.86 -19.60 -5.74
C LEU A 163 -8.99 -20.60 -5.47
N VAL A 164 -9.42 -20.68 -4.22
CA VAL A 164 -10.58 -21.48 -3.80
C VAL A 164 -11.85 -20.65 -3.92
N VAL A 165 -12.74 -21.04 -4.85
CA VAL A 165 -14.02 -20.36 -5.05
C VAL A 165 -15.05 -20.89 -4.07
N PRO A 166 -15.64 -20.04 -3.18
CA PRO A 166 -16.67 -20.47 -2.24
C PRO A 166 -17.91 -21.03 -2.95
N PRO A 167 -18.55 -22.08 -2.41
CA PRO A 167 -19.70 -22.73 -3.06
C PRO A 167 -20.86 -21.78 -3.38
N ALA A 168 -21.15 -20.81 -2.51
CA ALA A 168 -22.22 -19.82 -2.75
C ALA A 168 -21.94 -18.93 -3.97
N LEU A 169 -20.68 -18.61 -4.23
CA LEU A 169 -20.26 -17.88 -5.42
C LEU A 169 -20.27 -18.79 -6.65
N GLY A 170 -19.70 -20.01 -6.56
CA GLY A 170 -19.66 -20.99 -7.65
C GLY A 170 -21.03 -21.46 -8.12
N SER A 171 -22.03 -21.52 -7.21
CA SER A 171 -23.41 -21.88 -7.55
C SER A 171 -24.28 -20.71 -8.06
N GLY A 172 -23.74 -19.49 -8.07
CA GLY A 172 -24.47 -18.29 -8.46
C GLY A 172 -25.51 -17.82 -7.42
N HIS A 173 -25.49 -18.29 -6.17
CA HIS A 173 -26.35 -17.76 -5.11
C HIS A 173 -26.02 -16.31 -4.77
N VAL A 174 -24.75 -15.94 -4.90
CA VAL A 174 -24.25 -14.57 -4.78
C VAL A 174 -23.43 -14.23 -6.03
N VAL A 175 -23.39 -12.94 -6.35
CA VAL A 175 -22.69 -12.43 -7.54
C VAL A 175 -21.76 -11.30 -7.11
N VAL A 176 -20.52 -11.29 -7.63
CA VAL A 176 -19.58 -10.18 -7.47
C VAL A 176 -19.53 -9.38 -8.76
N ARG A 177 -19.67 -8.07 -8.64
CA ARG A 177 -19.63 -7.13 -9.76
C ARG A 177 -19.05 -5.78 -9.35
N ALA A 178 -18.75 -4.93 -10.31
CA ALA A 178 -18.50 -3.51 -10.04
C ALA A 178 -19.79 -2.86 -9.49
N PRO A 179 -19.70 -1.93 -8.54
CA PRO A 179 -20.88 -1.16 -8.11
C PRO A 179 -21.38 -0.23 -9.20
N SER A 180 -22.68 0.06 -9.17
CA SER A 180 -23.27 1.14 -9.98
C SER A 180 -23.04 2.50 -9.34
N ASN A 181 -23.22 3.58 -10.10
CA ASN A 181 -23.10 4.94 -9.58
C ASN A 181 -24.13 5.24 -8.48
N ASP A 182 -25.32 4.65 -8.55
CA ASP A 182 -26.40 4.84 -7.57
C ASP A 182 -26.05 4.19 -6.21
N GLU A 183 -25.14 3.21 -6.21
CA GLU A 183 -24.71 2.52 -4.99
C GLU A 183 -23.59 3.27 -4.24
N LEU A 184 -22.94 4.25 -4.87
CA LEU A 184 -21.80 4.96 -4.26
C LEU A 184 -22.14 5.68 -2.96
N ALA A 185 -23.39 6.13 -2.80
CA ALA A 185 -23.87 6.75 -1.57
C ALA A 185 -23.87 5.74 -0.40
N ALA A 186 -24.41 4.54 -0.62
CA ALA A 186 -24.38 3.47 0.38
C ALA A 186 -22.96 3.00 0.67
N LEU A 187 -22.12 2.89 -0.36
CA LEU A 187 -20.71 2.52 -0.18
C LEU A 187 -19.91 3.57 0.60
N LEU A 188 -20.27 4.85 0.51
CA LEU A 188 -19.68 5.90 1.35
C LEU A 188 -19.97 5.65 2.83
N GLU A 189 -21.21 5.31 3.19
CA GLU A 189 -21.55 4.99 4.59
C GLU A 189 -20.78 3.75 5.07
N TRP A 190 -20.65 2.72 4.24
CA TRP A 190 -19.84 1.55 4.57
C TRP A 190 -18.34 1.89 4.73
N ARG A 191 -17.82 2.78 3.90
CA ARG A 191 -16.43 3.26 4.04
C ARG A 191 -16.21 4.02 5.34
N MET A 192 -17.17 4.86 5.75
CA MET A 192 -17.08 5.58 7.02
C MET A 192 -17.08 4.60 8.20
N GLN A 193 -17.97 3.60 8.20
CA GLN A 193 -18.02 2.54 9.22
C GLN A 193 -16.71 1.73 9.24
N TYR A 194 -16.21 1.34 8.06
CA TYR A 194 -14.92 0.66 7.92
C TYR A 194 -13.77 1.49 8.52
N CYS A 195 -13.65 2.76 8.18
CA CYS A 195 -12.60 3.64 8.66
C CYS A 195 -12.68 3.85 10.20
N ALA A 196 -13.89 3.97 10.73
CA ALA A 196 -14.08 4.07 12.19
C ALA A 196 -13.65 2.79 12.91
N GLU A 197 -13.99 1.61 12.37
CA GLU A 197 -13.68 0.32 12.99
C GLU A 197 -12.19 -0.05 12.86
N THR A 198 -11.56 0.20 11.69
CA THR A 198 -10.21 -0.31 11.38
C THR A 198 -9.08 0.67 11.69
N SER A 199 -9.34 1.96 11.67
CA SER A 199 -8.30 2.99 11.84
C SER A 199 -8.69 4.12 12.79
N SER A 200 -9.80 3.97 13.50
CA SER A 200 -10.34 4.99 14.42
C SER A 200 -10.46 6.38 13.77
N THR A 201 -10.69 6.40 12.45
CA THR A 201 -10.84 7.66 11.71
C THR A 201 -12.19 8.27 12.02
N PRO A 202 -12.25 9.54 12.47
CA PRO A 202 -13.51 10.19 12.82
C PRO A 202 -14.37 10.46 11.59
N ASP A 203 -15.69 10.42 11.78
CA ASP A 203 -16.65 10.83 10.75
C ASP A 203 -16.80 12.35 10.75
N THR A 204 -16.06 13.01 9.88
CA THR A 204 -16.12 14.46 9.67
C THR A 204 -16.45 14.80 8.22
N PRO A 205 -16.91 16.02 7.92
CA PRO A 205 -17.12 16.46 6.53
C PRO A 205 -15.87 16.27 5.66
N GLU A 206 -14.71 16.55 6.16
CA GLU A 206 -13.41 16.42 5.48
C GLU A 206 -13.12 14.95 5.16
N THR A 207 -13.25 14.06 6.15
CA THR A 207 -13.08 12.61 5.96
C THR A 207 -14.06 12.09 4.91
N ARG A 208 -15.33 12.53 4.95
CA ARG A 208 -16.32 12.13 3.95
C ARG A 208 -15.98 12.61 2.55
N VAL A 209 -15.40 13.80 2.38
CA VAL A 209 -14.90 14.30 1.10
C VAL A 209 -13.80 13.40 0.56
N ASP A 210 -12.83 13.04 1.42
CA ASP A 210 -11.72 12.17 1.02
C ASP A 210 -12.18 10.76 0.65
N GLN A 211 -13.14 10.19 1.42
CA GLN A 211 -13.70 8.88 1.11
C GLN A 211 -14.54 8.89 -0.19
N ARG A 212 -15.23 9.98 -0.52
CA ARG A 212 -15.89 10.14 -1.83
C ARG A 212 -14.89 10.16 -2.98
N ARG A 213 -13.77 10.91 -2.83
CA ARG A 213 -12.69 10.94 -3.83
C ARG A 213 -12.06 9.55 -4.01
N TYR A 214 -11.87 8.85 -2.90
CA TYR A 214 -11.38 7.47 -2.93
C TYR A 214 -12.32 6.57 -3.74
N LEU A 215 -13.62 6.54 -3.44
CA LEU A 215 -14.59 5.73 -4.15
C LEU A 215 -14.69 6.09 -5.64
N ALA A 216 -14.68 7.38 -5.98
CA ALA A 216 -14.71 7.83 -7.38
C ALA A 216 -13.47 7.36 -8.15
N ALA A 217 -12.28 7.48 -7.56
CA ALA A 217 -11.03 7.00 -8.17
C ALA A 217 -11.01 5.48 -8.37
N TYR A 218 -11.67 4.72 -7.50
CA TYR A 218 -11.81 3.26 -7.66
C TYR A 218 -12.86 2.89 -8.71
N GLN A 219 -13.95 3.65 -8.79
CA GLN A 219 -14.97 3.48 -9.83
C GLN A 219 -14.36 3.68 -11.21
N ASP A 220 -13.63 4.77 -11.42
CA ASP A 220 -12.99 5.09 -12.70
C ASP A 220 -12.01 4.01 -13.17
N LYS A 221 -11.36 3.32 -12.23
CA LYS A 221 -10.38 2.27 -12.51
C LYS A 221 -10.97 0.87 -12.55
N GLY A 222 -12.23 0.68 -12.14
CA GLY A 222 -12.82 -0.65 -11.94
C GLY A 222 -12.09 -1.46 -10.86
N HIS A 223 -11.65 -0.82 -9.78
CA HIS A 223 -10.84 -1.41 -8.72
C HIS A 223 -11.63 -1.71 -7.45
N HIS A 224 -12.95 -1.65 -7.49
CA HIS A 224 -13.79 -2.05 -6.36
C HIS A 224 -14.96 -2.92 -6.79
N PHE A 225 -15.44 -3.71 -5.86
CA PHE A 225 -16.40 -4.78 -6.11
C PHE A 225 -17.40 -4.86 -4.96
N VAL A 226 -18.62 -5.19 -5.32
CA VAL A 226 -19.71 -5.48 -4.39
C VAL A 226 -20.17 -6.92 -4.56
N LEU A 227 -20.58 -7.53 -3.46
CA LEU A 227 -21.29 -8.80 -3.44
C LEU A 227 -22.78 -8.51 -3.32
N THR A 228 -23.58 -9.18 -4.13
CA THR A 228 -25.05 -9.10 -4.08
C THR A 228 -25.64 -10.50 -4.05
N ASN A 229 -26.84 -10.65 -3.46
CA ASN A 229 -27.61 -11.87 -3.55
C ASN A 229 -28.28 -11.99 -4.93
N ALA A 230 -28.08 -13.10 -5.63
CA ALA A 230 -28.63 -13.30 -6.98
C ALA A 230 -30.18 -13.44 -6.99
N ARG A 231 -30.81 -13.80 -5.85
CA ARG A 231 -32.25 -14.06 -5.75
C ARG A 231 -33.11 -12.89 -5.29
N MET A 232 -32.51 -11.71 -5.08
CA MET A 232 -33.23 -10.56 -4.53
C MET A 232 -33.73 -9.63 -5.63
N THR A 233 -34.72 -10.12 -6.38
CA THR A 233 -35.59 -9.30 -7.23
C THR A 233 -36.90 -8.90 -6.53
N ASP A 234 -37.09 -9.27 -5.27
CA ASP A 234 -38.30 -8.95 -4.52
C ASP A 234 -38.18 -7.58 -3.83
N GLN A 235 -39.23 -6.78 -4.04
CA GLN A 235 -39.39 -5.32 -3.84
C GLN A 235 -39.31 -4.83 -2.37
N HIS A 236 -38.67 -5.54 -1.43
CA HIS A 236 -38.72 -5.22 0.00
C HIS A 236 -37.35 -5.07 0.70
N GLU A 237 -36.22 -4.99 -0.03
CA GLU A 237 -34.93 -4.80 0.62
C GLU A 237 -34.27 -3.45 0.34
N PRO A 238 -33.57 -2.88 1.34
CA PRO A 238 -32.91 -1.58 1.18
C PRO A 238 -31.72 -1.69 0.23
N ALA A 239 -31.62 -0.72 -0.67
CA ALA A 239 -30.46 -0.41 -1.50
C ALA A 239 -29.77 -1.59 -2.22
N GLY A 240 -30.45 -2.21 -3.18
CA GLY A 240 -29.78 -3.03 -4.21
C GLY A 240 -29.24 -4.39 -3.78
N GLY A 241 -29.58 -4.93 -2.61
CA GLY A 241 -29.13 -6.26 -2.16
C GLY A 241 -27.61 -6.36 -1.92
N LEU A 242 -26.94 -5.25 -1.64
CA LEU A 242 -25.51 -5.23 -1.30
C LEU A 242 -25.25 -5.95 0.02
N VAL A 243 -24.29 -6.89 0.04
CA VAL A 243 -23.98 -7.66 1.27
C VAL A 243 -22.52 -7.59 1.69
N ALA A 244 -21.60 -7.28 0.78
CA ALA A 244 -20.18 -7.07 1.11
C ALA A 244 -19.48 -6.24 0.03
N TYR A 245 -18.31 -5.73 0.37
CA TYR A 245 -17.44 -4.89 -0.46
C TYR A 245 -15.99 -5.35 -0.38
N SER A 246 -15.24 -5.22 -1.47
CA SER A 246 -13.78 -5.29 -1.51
C SER A 246 -13.20 -4.35 -2.56
N ALA A 247 -11.91 -4.00 -2.44
CA ALA A 247 -11.22 -3.17 -3.42
C ALA A 247 -9.78 -3.61 -3.63
N PHE A 248 -9.14 -3.11 -4.70
CA PHE A 248 -7.71 -3.20 -4.93
C PHE A 248 -7.04 -1.89 -4.57
N ASN A 249 -6.33 -1.83 -3.45
CA ASN A 249 -5.62 -0.61 -3.01
C ASN A 249 -4.37 -0.35 -3.87
N ALA A 250 -3.68 -1.41 -4.29
CA ALA A 250 -2.52 -1.33 -5.16
C ALA A 250 -2.61 -2.39 -6.26
N THR A 251 -2.16 -2.04 -7.45
CA THR A 251 -2.19 -2.93 -8.62
C THR A 251 -0.96 -2.70 -9.47
N VAL A 252 -0.37 -3.79 -9.93
CA VAL A 252 0.61 -3.84 -11.01
C VAL A 252 0.16 -4.91 -12.01
N ALA A 253 0.90 -5.12 -13.09
CA ALA A 253 0.46 -6.02 -14.16
C ALA A 253 0.18 -7.46 -13.70
N ASP A 254 0.94 -7.95 -12.73
CA ASP A 254 0.92 -9.34 -12.27
C ASP A 254 0.34 -9.53 -10.87
N THR A 255 0.16 -8.47 -10.08
CA THR A 255 -0.19 -8.57 -8.65
C THR A 255 -1.18 -7.49 -8.24
N VAL A 256 -2.16 -7.87 -7.41
CA VAL A 256 -3.10 -6.93 -6.78
C VAL A 256 -3.04 -7.02 -5.25
N GLN A 257 -3.31 -5.92 -4.57
CA GLN A 257 -3.50 -5.91 -3.11
C GLN A 257 -4.97 -5.68 -2.79
N ILE A 258 -5.57 -6.67 -2.12
CA ILE A 258 -6.93 -6.57 -1.57
C ILE A 258 -6.92 -5.63 -0.37
N GLY A 259 -7.89 -4.72 -0.33
CA GLY A 259 -8.12 -3.87 0.82
C GLY A 259 -9.57 -3.41 0.93
N GLY A 260 -9.87 -2.75 2.05
CA GLY A 260 -11.21 -2.22 2.29
C GLY A 260 -12.32 -3.26 2.35
N VAL A 261 -11.98 -4.53 2.66
CA VAL A 261 -12.99 -5.60 2.76
C VAL A 261 -13.96 -5.28 3.89
N TRP A 262 -15.23 -5.16 3.54
CA TRP A 262 -16.28 -4.79 4.47
C TRP A 262 -17.53 -5.65 4.31
N THR A 263 -18.07 -6.08 5.42
CA THR A 263 -19.41 -6.68 5.55
C THR A 263 -20.09 -5.96 6.70
N PRO A 264 -21.25 -5.37 6.49
CA PRO A 264 -22.04 -4.74 7.56
C PRO A 264 -22.21 -5.69 8.75
N PRO A 265 -22.15 -5.17 10.00
CA PRO A 265 -22.18 -6.02 11.20
C PRO A 265 -23.33 -7.04 11.21
N GLU A 266 -24.51 -6.64 10.79
CA GLU A 266 -25.74 -7.46 10.73
C GLU A 266 -25.68 -8.58 9.67
N LEU A 267 -24.75 -8.48 8.69
CA LEU A 267 -24.55 -9.46 7.62
C LEU A 267 -23.32 -10.34 7.83
N ARG A 268 -22.63 -10.20 8.97
CA ARG A 268 -21.42 -10.99 9.29
C ARG A 268 -21.77 -12.43 9.63
N GLY A 269 -20.75 -13.29 9.59
CA GLY A 269 -20.91 -14.72 9.92
C GLY A 269 -21.42 -15.62 8.79
N HIS A 270 -21.88 -15.06 7.66
CA HIS A 270 -22.45 -15.79 6.52
C HIS A 270 -21.44 -16.09 5.40
N GLY A 271 -20.17 -15.73 5.58
CA GLY A 271 -19.11 -15.98 4.59
C GLY A 271 -19.08 -14.98 3.42
N HIS A 272 -19.76 -13.85 3.54
CA HIS A 272 -19.80 -12.82 2.47
C HIS A 272 -18.44 -12.24 2.16
N ALA A 273 -17.59 -11.99 3.18
CA ALA A 273 -16.23 -11.48 2.98
C ALA A 273 -15.40 -12.40 2.06
N ARG A 274 -15.41 -13.72 2.29
CA ARG A 274 -14.68 -14.67 1.43
C ARG A 274 -15.25 -14.72 0.01
N CYS A 275 -16.57 -14.55 -0.16
CA CYS A 275 -17.18 -14.51 -1.49
C CYS A 275 -16.78 -13.26 -2.28
N VAL A 276 -16.83 -12.06 -1.67
CA VAL A 276 -16.46 -10.83 -2.36
C VAL A 276 -14.97 -10.82 -2.71
N VAL A 277 -14.10 -11.31 -1.81
CA VAL A 277 -12.67 -11.43 -2.07
C VAL A 277 -12.42 -12.43 -3.21
N ALA A 278 -12.98 -13.64 -3.16
CA ALA A 278 -12.79 -14.62 -4.22
C ALA A 278 -13.30 -14.13 -5.58
N GLY A 279 -14.45 -13.46 -5.62
CA GLY A 279 -15.00 -12.92 -6.85
C GLY A 279 -14.18 -11.77 -7.43
N SER A 280 -13.69 -10.84 -6.61
CA SER A 280 -12.78 -9.79 -7.08
C SER A 280 -11.46 -10.37 -7.62
N LEU A 281 -10.92 -11.42 -7.00
CA LEU A 281 -9.72 -12.11 -7.49
C LEU A 281 -9.98 -12.89 -8.78
N HIS A 282 -11.17 -13.45 -8.95
CA HIS A 282 -11.57 -14.05 -10.24
C HIS A 282 -11.53 -13.02 -11.36
N HIS A 283 -12.12 -11.82 -11.13
CA HIS A 283 -12.02 -10.71 -12.08
C HIS A 283 -10.57 -10.26 -12.36
N ALA A 284 -9.70 -10.28 -11.35
CA ALA A 284 -8.29 -9.96 -11.55
C ALA A 284 -7.58 -11.01 -12.41
N ARG A 285 -7.82 -12.30 -12.11
CA ARG A 285 -7.26 -13.44 -12.87
C ARG A 285 -7.66 -13.41 -14.34
N ASP A 286 -8.92 -13.09 -14.64
CA ASP A 286 -9.42 -12.97 -16.01
C ASP A 286 -8.75 -11.84 -16.81
N ARG A 287 -8.13 -10.87 -16.10
CA ARG A 287 -7.32 -9.78 -16.67
C ARG A 287 -5.82 -10.08 -16.68
N GLY A 288 -5.40 -11.32 -16.38
CA GLY A 288 -4.01 -11.77 -16.43
C GLY A 288 -3.21 -11.57 -15.15
N VAL A 289 -3.82 -11.10 -14.05
CA VAL A 289 -3.17 -11.05 -12.74
C VAL A 289 -2.89 -12.48 -12.26
N ARG A 290 -1.71 -12.70 -11.69
CA ARG A 290 -1.24 -14.03 -11.26
C ARG A 290 -1.19 -14.18 -9.74
N SER A 291 -1.03 -13.09 -9.01
CA SER A 291 -0.92 -13.13 -7.55
C SER A 291 -1.73 -12.04 -6.87
N ALA A 292 -2.08 -12.30 -5.62
CA ALA A 292 -2.72 -11.33 -4.76
C ALA A 292 -2.07 -11.33 -3.39
N ILE A 293 -2.03 -10.15 -2.77
CA ILE A 293 -1.67 -9.98 -1.37
C ILE A 293 -2.78 -9.27 -0.61
N LEU A 294 -2.79 -9.47 0.67
CA LEU A 294 -3.54 -8.66 1.63
C LEU A 294 -2.83 -8.69 2.97
N PHE A 295 -3.20 -7.77 3.84
CA PHE A 295 -2.82 -7.83 5.25
C PHE A 295 -4.01 -7.50 6.13
N THR A 296 -3.98 -8.03 7.34
CA THR A 296 -5.02 -7.82 8.35
C THR A 296 -4.42 -7.90 9.75
N ASP A 297 -4.99 -7.12 10.67
CA ASP A 297 -4.58 -7.12 12.08
C ASP A 297 -4.50 -8.55 12.63
N GLU A 298 -3.43 -8.84 13.36
CA GLU A 298 -3.20 -10.16 13.98
C GLU A 298 -4.33 -10.59 14.93
N LYS A 299 -5.15 -9.64 15.42
CA LYS A 299 -6.31 -9.89 16.28
C LYS A 299 -7.59 -10.16 15.50
N ASN A 300 -7.64 -9.86 14.18
CA ASN A 300 -8.83 -10.05 13.37
C ASN A 300 -8.95 -11.51 12.86
N ILE A 301 -9.24 -12.41 13.79
CA ILE A 301 -9.34 -13.86 13.52
C ILE A 301 -10.40 -14.17 12.47
N ALA A 302 -11.50 -13.41 12.43
CA ALA A 302 -12.58 -13.64 11.45
C ALA A 302 -12.12 -13.37 10.02
N ALA A 303 -11.39 -12.29 9.80
CA ALA A 303 -10.80 -11.96 8.50
C ALA A 303 -9.74 -13.01 8.10
N GLN A 304 -8.83 -13.37 9.01
CA GLN A 304 -7.81 -14.39 8.76
C GLN A 304 -8.42 -15.72 8.30
N ARG A 305 -9.46 -16.20 9.00
CA ARG A 305 -10.18 -17.44 8.61
C ARG A 305 -10.81 -17.31 7.23
N SER A 306 -11.37 -16.15 6.91
CA SER A 306 -11.98 -15.89 5.60
C SER A 306 -10.94 -15.94 4.48
N TYR A 307 -9.75 -15.37 4.69
CA TYR A 307 -8.68 -15.33 3.69
C TYR A 307 -8.03 -16.71 3.50
N VAL A 308 -7.75 -17.43 4.58
CA VAL A 308 -7.24 -18.82 4.50
C VAL A 308 -8.21 -19.72 3.74
N ALA A 309 -9.53 -19.56 3.97
CA ALA A 309 -10.55 -20.34 3.25
C ALA A 309 -10.63 -20.06 1.75
N VAL A 310 -10.07 -18.95 1.27
CA VAL A 310 -9.96 -18.57 -0.15
C VAL A 310 -8.63 -19.03 -0.77
N GLY A 311 -7.69 -19.52 0.07
CA GLY A 311 -6.39 -20.04 -0.37
C GLY A 311 -5.19 -19.18 0.02
N PHE A 312 -5.39 -18.03 0.65
CA PHE A 312 -4.28 -17.21 1.11
C PHE A 312 -3.44 -17.91 2.18
N ARG A 313 -2.13 -17.68 2.13
CA ARG A 313 -1.17 -18.22 3.11
C ARG A 313 -0.41 -17.06 3.77
N PRO A 314 -0.15 -17.09 5.08
CA PRO A 314 0.66 -16.08 5.75
C PRO A 314 2.11 -16.19 5.27
N ILE A 315 2.72 -15.04 4.94
CA ILE A 315 4.10 -14.97 4.44
C ILE A 315 5.01 -14.04 5.26
N GLY A 316 4.49 -13.44 6.30
CA GLY A 316 5.22 -12.55 7.21
C GLY A 316 4.35 -11.51 7.88
N ASP A 317 5.00 -10.56 8.52
CA ASP A 317 4.34 -9.44 9.20
C ASP A 317 4.54 -8.16 8.41
N TYR A 318 3.55 -7.27 8.48
CA TYR A 318 3.59 -5.93 7.90
C TYR A 318 3.29 -4.90 8.97
N GLY A 319 4.04 -3.81 9.00
CA GLY A 319 3.89 -2.73 9.96
C GLY A 319 3.26 -1.50 9.30
N ILE A 320 2.32 -0.88 10.00
CA ILE A 320 1.72 0.39 9.61
C ILE A 320 1.75 1.30 10.82
N VAL A 321 2.39 2.47 10.69
CA VAL A 321 2.41 3.49 11.74
C VAL A 321 2.07 4.82 11.09
N PHE A 322 1.06 5.52 11.61
CA PHE A 322 0.74 6.89 11.23
C PHE A 322 0.86 7.80 12.45
N PHE A 323 1.51 8.94 12.27
CA PHE A 323 1.68 9.95 13.31
C PHE A 323 0.55 10.98 13.27
N ALA A 324 0.34 11.68 14.39
CA ALA A 324 -0.53 12.83 14.43
C ALA A 324 0.09 14.02 13.66
N ASP A 325 -0.75 14.91 13.17
CA ASP A 325 -0.33 16.15 12.49
C ASP A 325 0.36 17.14 13.42
#